data_3b74893ce070a9aaeb7addc589578c18
#
_entry.id   3b74893ce070a9aaeb7addc589578c18
#
_cell.length_a   1.000
_cell.length_b   1.000
_cell.length_c   1.000
_cell.angle_alpha   90.00
_cell.angle_beta   90.00
_cell.angle_gamma   90.00
#
_symmetry.space_group_name_H-M   'P 1'
#
loop_
_entity.id
_entity.type
_entity.pdbx_description
1 polymer ?
#
loop_
_entity_poly.entity_id
_entity_poly.type
_entity_poly.pdbx_seq_one_letter_code
_entity_poly.pdbx_strand_id
1 'polypeptide(L)'
;MCQSERLWRLKVWIDILTXKQLLFFRPLAEALRDKCDVMATTRRYRELDGLADVLKFQATVVGRHGGASLQGKLQASVERMVGLTKIMSEWQPDVAVSFSSPECARVAYGLGIPHICCNDSPHAESVARLSLPLATLLASPWIIPFRVWAAYGIKRRQWRPYRAXXPAAWLKSWSFNKVSSQLGLDPGEYIVFRPEPTDASHLKARDGRRLAIIRELCRRXQEYRIVVLPRYEWQVDEAKKLGLANLLVLEEPVLAPDLLIDAAMFIGMGGTMCAEAALLGVPVLSLYPDKATYVDRYLERMGLMERVESLTGLAARVEEVLKDEEARRHLRLKAKRVLEGMEDPTVKLKDLVFSLA
;
A
#
# COMPACT_ATOMS: atom_id res chain seq x y z
N MET A 1 -24.86 21.90 23.78
CA MET A 1 -25.08 20.88 22.75
C MET A 1 -26.21 19.97 23.15
N CYS A 2 -27.25 19.95 22.37
CA CYS A 2 -28.45 19.20 22.68
C CYS A 2 -28.20 17.70 22.59
N GLN A 3 -28.78 16.93 23.51
CA GLN A 3 -28.65 15.48 23.53
C GLN A 3 -29.08 14.86 22.18
N SER A 4 -30.00 15.53 21.48
CA SER A 4 -30.47 15.02 20.18
C SER A 4 -29.39 14.98 19.11
N GLU A 5 -28.37 15.85 19.19
CA GLU A 5 -27.29 15.85 18.19
C GLU A 5 -26.36 14.63 18.32
N ARG A 6 -26.19 14.09 19.54
CA ARG A 6 -25.38 12.91 19.74
C ARG A 6 -26.05 11.64 19.19
N LEU A 7 -27.38 11.62 19.20
CA LEU A 7 -28.13 10.46 18.71
C LEU A 7 -28.02 10.31 17.18
N TRP A 8 -27.63 11.38 16.50
CA TRP A 8 -27.58 11.36 15.05
C TRP A 8 -26.17 11.32 14.47
N ARG A 9 -25.15 11.05 15.32
CA ARG A 9 -23.80 10.90 14.79
C ARG A 9 -23.72 9.60 13.98
N LEU A 10 -23.21 9.75 12.76
CA LEU A 10 -23.00 8.65 11.84
C LEU A 10 -21.92 7.72 12.39
N LYS A 11 -22.17 6.43 12.37
CA LYS A 11 -21.17 5.44 12.78
C LYS A 11 -20.53 4.83 11.54
N VAL A 12 -19.22 4.94 11.46
CA VAL A 12 -18.45 4.47 10.30
C VAL A 12 -17.46 3.40 10.73
N TRP A 13 -17.55 2.25 10.09
CA TRP A 13 -16.64 1.13 10.30
C TRP A 13 -15.60 1.13 9.19
N ILE A 14 -14.30 1.16 9.54
CA ILE A 14 -13.22 1.08 8.55
C ILE A 14 -12.40 -0.16 8.85
N ASP A 15 -12.37 -1.12 7.93
CA ASP A 15 -11.64 -2.36 8.12
C ASP A 15 -10.29 -2.30 7.38
N ILE A 16 -9.20 -2.52 8.11
CA ILE A 16 -7.84 -2.29 7.64
C ILE A 16 -7.01 -3.56 7.83
N LEU A 17 -6.47 -4.11 6.74
CA LEU A 17 -5.78 -5.40 6.77
C LEU A 17 -4.27 -5.33 6.56
N THR A 18 -3.77 -4.22 6.01
CA THR A 18 -2.34 -4.13 5.66
C THR A 18 -1.77 -2.75 5.96
N UNK A 19 -0.66 -2.64 5.86
CA UNK A 19 0.00 -1.51 6.10
C UNK A 19 -0.33 -0.45 5.24
N LYS A 20 -0.41 -0.79 4.01
CA LYS A 20 -0.75 0.25 3.04
C LYS A 20 -2.16 0.75 3.22
N GLN A 21 -3.04 -0.15 3.59
CA GLN A 21 -4.42 0.24 3.87
C GLN A 21 -4.48 1.19 5.06
N LEU A 22 -3.62 0.98 6.04
CA LEU A 22 -3.57 1.90 7.18
C LEU A 22 -3.17 3.30 6.73
N LEU A 23 -2.15 3.40 5.88
CA LEU A 23 -1.74 4.70 5.35
C LEU A 23 -2.86 5.34 4.53
N PHE A 24 -3.59 4.52 3.79
CA PHE A 24 -4.68 5.01 2.94
C PHE A 24 -5.87 5.51 3.76
N PHE A 25 -6.23 4.79 4.81
CA PHE A 25 -7.43 5.09 5.58
C PHE A 25 -7.21 5.97 6.81
N ARG A 26 -5.95 6.13 7.24
CA ARG A 26 -5.69 7.00 8.39
C ARG A 26 -6.18 8.43 8.18
N PRO A 27 -5.92 9.05 7.02
CA PRO A 27 -6.46 10.39 6.81
C PRO A 27 -7.99 10.42 6.80
N LEU A 28 -8.63 9.39 6.26
CA LEU A 28 -10.09 9.33 6.26
C LEU A 28 -10.64 9.23 7.67
N ALA A 29 -10.05 8.36 8.49
CA ALA A 29 -10.48 8.22 9.89
C ALA A 29 -10.38 9.56 10.61
N GLU A 30 -9.26 10.26 10.42
CA GLU A 30 -9.07 11.57 11.05
C GLU A 30 -10.07 12.59 10.56
N ALA A 31 -10.33 12.59 9.25
CA ALA A 31 -11.26 13.55 8.66
C ALA A 31 -12.71 13.32 9.10
N LEU A 32 -13.06 12.09 9.41
CA LEU A 32 -14.44 11.76 9.81
C LEU A 32 -14.72 11.98 11.29
N ARG A 33 -13.69 12.01 12.14
CA ARG A 33 -13.91 11.97 13.59
C ARG A 33 -14.60 13.19 14.16
N ASP A 34 -14.53 14.32 13.50
CA ASP A 34 -15.22 15.51 14.03
C ASP A 34 -16.75 15.40 13.90
N LYS A 35 -17.25 14.61 12.94
CA LYS A 35 -18.69 14.49 12.71
C LYS A 35 -19.23 13.08 12.83
N CYS A 36 -18.35 12.08 12.94
CA CYS A 36 -18.75 10.69 12.97
C CYS A 36 -18.08 9.96 14.11
N ASP A 37 -18.74 8.89 14.56
CA ASP A 37 -18.07 7.91 15.41
C ASP A 37 -17.41 6.90 14.50
N VAL A 38 -16.10 6.75 14.61
CA VAL A 38 -15.32 5.89 13.72
C VAL A 38 -14.77 4.72 14.53
N MET A 39 -15.01 3.51 14.05
CA MET A 39 -14.36 2.32 14.58
C MET A 39 -13.50 1.71 13.48
N ALA A 40 -12.20 1.69 13.71
CA ALA A 40 -11.27 1.00 12.83
C ALA A 40 -11.03 -0.39 13.37
N THR A 41 -11.09 -1.40 12.51
CA THR A 41 -10.75 -2.77 12.87
C THR A 41 -9.54 -3.22 12.06
N THR A 42 -8.65 -3.97 12.70
CA THR A 42 -7.48 -4.54 12.04
C THR A 42 -7.42 -6.02 12.39
N ARG A 43 -6.41 -6.70 11.90
CA ARG A 43 -6.13 -8.07 12.30
C ARG A 43 -4.71 -8.14 12.85
N ARG A 44 -4.43 -9.13 13.69
CA ARG A 44 -3.08 -9.32 14.23
C ARG A 44 -2.14 -9.66 13.09
N TYR A 45 -1.17 -8.79 12.84
CA TYR A 45 -0.24 -8.94 11.74
C TYR A 45 0.95 -8.02 12.05
N ARG A 46 2.14 -8.59 12.14
CA ARG A 46 3.31 -7.90 12.66
C ARG A 46 3.55 -6.53 12.01
N GLU A 47 3.54 -6.48 10.67
CA GLU A 47 3.81 -5.23 9.96
C GLU A 47 2.76 -4.18 10.26
N LEU A 48 1.51 -4.58 10.30
CA LEU A 48 0.40 -3.67 10.57
C LEU A 48 0.43 -3.16 11.99
N ASP A 49 0.65 -4.06 12.95
CA ASP A 49 0.73 -3.68 14.36
C ASP A 49 1.88 -2.69 14.59
N GLY A 50 3.03 -2.95 13.97
CA GLY A 50 4.18 -2.07 14.10
C GLY A 50 3.90 -0.67 13.56
N LEU A 51 3.28 -0.60 12.40
CA LEU A 51 2.95 0.69 11.79
C LEU A 51 1.90 1.44 12.61
N ALA A 52 0.90 0.72 13.11
CA ALA A 52 -0.13 1.34 13.94
C ALA A 52 0.48 1.97 15.20
N ASP A 53 1.45 1.27 15.80
CA ASP A 53 2.15 1.81 16.99
C ASP A 53 2.94 3.06 16.63
N VAL A 54 3.68 3.04 15.53
CA VAL A 54 4.49 4.19 15.11
C VAL A 54 3.59 5.40 14.84
N LEU A 55 2.46 5.18 14.18
CA LEU A 55 1.53 6.26 13.84
C LEU A 55 0.57 6.61 14.97
N LYS A 56 0.61 5.87 16.07
CA LYS A 56 -0.30 6.04 17.19
C LYS A 56 -1.76 5.94 16.75
N PHE A 57 -2.03 5.00 15.87
CA PHE A 57 -3.36 4.79 15.32
C PHE A 57 -4.12 3.78 16.17
N GLN A 58 -5.27 4.16 16.67
CA GLN A 58 -6.09 3.30 17.53
C GLN A 58 -7.04 2.47 16.68
N ALA A 59 -7.01 1.16 16.89
CA ALA A 59 -7.88 0.24 16.19
C ALA A 59 -8.23 -0.93 17.10
N THR A 60 -9.37 -1.54 16.82
CA THR A 60 -9.78 -2.77 17.50
C THR A 60 -9.22 -3.94 16.68
N VAL A 61 -8.39 -4.75 17.31
CA VAL A 61 -7.77 -5.89 16.63
C VAL A 61 -8.74 -7.06 16.68
N VAL A 62 -9.11 -7.60 15.51
CA VAL A 62 -10.05 -8.70 15.40
C VAL A 62 -9.42 -9.74 14.48
N GLY A 63 -9.11 -10.91 15.02
CA GLY A 63 -8.51 -11.98 14.23
C GLY A 63 -7.04 -11.78 13.95
N ARG A 64 -6.55 -12.56 13.01
CA ARG A 64 -5.13 -12.63 12.70
C ARG A 64 -4.90 -12.90 11.21
N HIS A 65 -3.70 -12.60 10.76
CA HIS A 65 -3.26 -12.97 9.42
C HIS A 65 -3.13 -14.50 9.35
N GLY A 66 -3.64 -15.10 8.29
CA GLY A 66 -3.75 -16.55 8.19
C GLY A 66 -2.51 -17.30 7.71
N GLY A 67 -1.45 -16.57 7.37
CA GLY A 67 -0.23 -17.19 6.88
C GLY A 67 -0.31 -17.52 5.40
N ALA A 68 0.53 -18.45 4.95
CA ALA A 68 0.70 -18.74 3.52
C ALA A 68 -0.22 -19.85 3.00
N SER A 69 -0.66 -20.78 3.86
CA SER A 69 -1.44 -21.93 3.38
C SER A 69 -2.89 -21.54 3.08
N LEU A 70 -3.49 -22.25 2.15
CA LEU A 70 -4.90 -22.02 1.82
C LEU A 70 -5.80 -22.31 3.02
N GLN A 71 -5.53 -23.40 3.73
CA GLN A 71 -6.32 -23.76 4.90
C GLN A 71 -6.19 -22.72 6.00
N GLY A 72 -4.96 -22.25 6.25
CA GLY A 72 -4.75 -21.22 7.26
C GLY A 72 -5.45 -19.93 6.94
N LYS A 73 -5.38 -19.51 5.68
CA LYS A 73 -6.09 -18.30 5.23
C LYS A 73 -7.59 -18.43 5.40
N LEU A 74 -8.13 -19.57 5.01
CA LEU A 74 -9.57 -19.80 5.14
C LEU A 74 -10.00 -19.80 6.60
N GLN A 75 -9.28 -20.54 7.44
CA GLN A 75 -9.62 -20.62 8.86
C GLN A 75 -9.55 -19.26 9.54
N ALA A 76 -8.49 -18.50 9.26
CA ALA A 76 -8.35 -17.16 9.84
C ALA A 76 -9.49 -16.24 9.40
N SER A 77 -9.89 -16.35 8.14
CA SER A 77 -10.98 -15.54 7.60
C SER A 77 -12.30 -15.88 8.30
N VAL A 78 -12.59 -17.16 8.48
CA VAL A 78 -13.81 -17.60 9.15
C VAL A 78 -13.83 -17.10 10.60
N GLU A 79 -12.75 -17.31 11.32
CA GLU A 79 -12.65 -16.86 12.71
C GLU A 79 -12.84 -15.37 12.83
N ARG A 80 -12.26 -14.63 11.91
CA ARG A 80 -12.35 -13.16 11.92
C ARG A 80 -13.78 -12.71 11.67
N MET A 81 -14.48 -13.37 10.74
CA MET A 81 -15.88 -13.03 10.48
C MET A 81 -16.76 -13.25 11.71
N VAL A 82 -16.48 -14.28 12.51
CA VAL A 82 -17.22 -14.51 13.75
C VAL A 82 -17.04 -13.30 14.70
N GLY A 83 -15.79 -12.87 14.87
CA GLY A 83 -15.51 -11.73 15.75
C GLY A 83 -16.14 -10.43 15.26
N LEU A 84 -16.01 -10.16 13.95
CA LEU A 84 -16.59 -8.95 13.37
C LEU A 84 -18.10 -8.95 13.44
N THR A 85 -18.72 -10.11 13.23
CA THR A 85 -20.19 -10.22 13.33
C THR A 85 -20.66 -9.83 14.72
N LYS A 86 -19.99 -10.33 15.76
CA LYS A 86 -20.35 -10.00 17.13
C LYS A 86 -20.25 -8.50 17.38
N ILE A 87 -19.12 -7.90 17.01
CA ILE A 87 -18.89 -6.48 17.27
C ILE A 87 -19.90 -5.62 16.52
N MET A 88 -20.08 -5.90 15.23
CA MET A 88 -20.89 -5.03 14.39
C MET A 88 -22.40 -5.24 14.58
N SER A 89 -22.81 -6.42 15.04
CA SER A 89 -24.20 -6.63 15.43
C SER A 89 -24.59 -5.74 16.61
N GLU A 90 -23.65 -5.53 17.53
CA GLU A 90 -23.87 -4.69 18.69
C GLU A 90 -23.72 -3.20 18.37
N TRP A 91 -22.67 -2.85 17.65
CA TRP A 91 -22.37 -1.44 17.37
C TRP A 91 -23.25 -0.83 16.29
N GLN A 92 -23.64 -1.63 15.32
CA GLN A 92 -24.56 -1.24 14.24
C GLN A 92 -24.06 -0.02 13.45
N PRO A 93 -22.95 -0.16 12.72
CA PRO A 93 -22.47 0.96 11.91
C PRO A 93 -23.45 1.31 10.80
N ASP A 94 -23.43 2.57 10.39
CA ASP A 94 -24.28 3.05 9.30
C ASP A 94 -23.64 2.80 7.95
N VAL A 95 -22.30 2.73 7.90
CA VAL A 95 -21.59 2.47 6.66
C VAL A 95 -20.26 1.80 7.00
N ALA A 96 -19.82 0.90 6.13
CA ALA A 96 -18.52 0.24 6.24
C ALA A 96 -17.65 0.65 5.07
N VAL A 97 -16.35 0.77 5.32
CA VAL A 97 -15.36 1.10 4.30
C VAL A 97 -14.21 0.12 4.43
N SER A 98 -13.77 -0.45 3.32
CA SER A 98 -12.59 -1.31 3.36
C SER A 98 -11.88 -1.29 2.01
N PHE A 99 -10.66 -1.83 1.99
CA PHE A 99 -9.91 -2.02 0.75
C PHE A 99 -10.04 -3.49 0.36
N SER A 100 -11.21 -3.83 -0.15
CA SER A 100 -11.56 -5.20 -0.55
C SER A 100 -11.29 -6.23 0.53
N SER A 101 -11.71 -5.92 1.76
CA SER A 101 -11.64 -6.91 2.84
C SER A 101 -12.76 -7.93 2.65
N PRO A 102 -12.42 -9.21 2.42
CA PRO A 102 -13.47 -10.21 2.28
C PRO A 102 -14.34 -10.35 3.53
N GLU A 103 -13.74 -10.26 4.72
CA GLU A 103 -14.50 -10.40 5.96
C GLU A 103 -15.43 -9.21 6.17
N CYS A 104 -14.95 -8.01 5.88
CA CYS A 104 -15.79 -6.82 5.97
C CYS A 104 -16.95 -6.91 4.97
N ALA A 105 -16.65 -7.31 3.74
CA ALA A 105 -17.66 -7.41 2.69
C ALA A 105 -18.76 -8.39 3.10
N ARG A 106 -18.36 -9.56 3.60
CA ARG A 106 -19.36 -10.59 3.97
C ARG A 106 -20.20 -10.17 5.16
N VAL A 107 -19.55 -9.63 6.19
CA VAL A 107 -20.25 -9.23 7.43
C VAL A 107 -21.17 -8.04 7.14
N ALA A 108 -20.68 -7.03 6.42
CA ALA A 108 -21.50 -5.86 6.10
C ALA A 108 -22.73 -6.28 5.28
N TYR A 109 -22.50 -7.12 4.27
CA TYR A 109 -23.62 -7.57 3.44
C TYR A 109 -24.64 -8.36 4.28
N GLY A 110 -24.16 -9.24 5.15
CA GLY A 110 -25.03 -10.06 5.97
C GLY A 110 -25.84 -9.26 6.98
N LEU A 111 -25.29 -8.15 7.46
CA LEU A 111 -25.98 -7.29 8.44
C LEU A 111 -26.72 -6.13 7.78
N GLY A 112 -26.69 -6.05 6.46
CA GLY A 112 -27.38 -4.98 5.75
C GLY A 112 -26.70 -3.61 5.88
N ILE A 113 -25.40 -3.59 6.09
CA ILE A 113 -24.63 -2.36 6.22
C ILE A 113 -24.09 -1.97 4.84
N PRO A 114 -24.38 -0.76 4.35
CA PRO A 114 -23.81 -0.31 3.08
C PRO A 114 -22.27 -0.34 3.16
N HIS A 115 -21.63 -0.79 2.09
CA HIS A 115 -20.18 -0.99 2.08
C HIS A 115 -19.54 -0.26 0.90
N ILE A 116 -18.66 0.67 1.20
CA ILE A 116 -17.81 1.31 0.21
C ILE A 116 -16.54 0.47 0.11
N CYS A 117 -16.38 -0.20 -1.01
CA CYS A 117 -15.23 -1.06 -1.25
C CYS A 117 -14.25 -0.31 -2.12
N CYS A 118 -13.01 -0.19 -1.66
CA CYS A 118 -11.92 0.38 -2.46
C CYS A 118 -11.10 -0.74 -3.06
N ASN A 119 -10.56 -0.53 -4.26
CA ASN A 119 -9.69 -1.53 -4.88
C ASN A 119 -8.88 -0.87 -5.98
N ASP A 120 -7.60 -1.21 -6.06
CA ASP A 120 -6.73 -0.75 -7.15
C ASP A 120 -5.99 -1.92 -7.80
N SER A 121 -6.36 -3.15 -7.45
CA SER A 121 -5.60 -4.34 -7.84
C SER A 121 -6.53 -5.42 -8.38
N PRO A 122 -7.11 -5.20 -9.55
CA PRO A 122 -8.05 -6.20 -10.10
C PRO A 122 -7.37 -7.53 -10.41
N HIS A 123 -6.04 -7.56 -10.49
CA HIS A 123 -5.30 -8.79 -10.71
C HIS A 123 -5.24 -9.67 -9.45
N ALA A 124 -5.51 -9.11 -8.28
CA ALA A 124 -5.64 -9.90 -7.04
C ALA A 124 -7.04 -10.50 -7.01
N GLU A 125 -7.20 -11.56 -7.79
CA GLU A 125 -8.51 -12.09 -8.15
C GLU A 125 -9.29 -12.62 -6.95
N SER A 126 -8.62 -13.35 -6.06
CA SER A 126 -9.32 -13.95 -4.91
C SER A 126 -9.99 -12.91 -4.04
N VAL A 127 -9.27 -11.87 -3.73
CA VAL A 127 -9.77 -10.80 -2.88
C VAL A 127 -10.90 -10.05 -3.59
N ALA A 128 -10.72 -9.78 -4.89
CA ALA A 128 -11.73 -9.07 -5.67
C ALA A 128 -13.03 -9.88 -5.74
N ARG A 129 -12.92 -11.18 -5.99
CA ARG A 129 -14.11 -12.04 -6.09
C ARG A 129 -14.85 -12.16 -4.77
N LEU A 130 -14.15 -12.06 -3.66
CA LEU A 130 -14.76 -12.21 -2.33
C LEU A 130 -15.23 -10.88 -1.75
N SER A 131 -15.11 -9.79 -2.47
CA SER A 131 -15.52 -8.49 -1.91
C SER A 131 -16.37 -7.67 -2.88
N LEU A 132 -15.96 -7.54 -4.13
CA LEU A 132 -16.63 -6.64 -5.07
C LEU A 132 -18.08 -7.00 -5.34
N PRO A 133 -18.45 -8.27 -5.50
CA PRO A 133 -19.87 -8.57 -5.75
C PRO A 133 -20.81 -8.15 -4.63
N LEU A 134 -20.28 -7.96 -3.42
CA LEU A 134 -21.10 -7.59 -2.26
C LEU A 134 -21.07 -6.08 -1.98
N ALA A 135 -20.30 -5.31 -2.74
CA ALA A 135 -20.12 -3.89 -2.47
C ALA A 135 -21.36 -3.07 -2.83
N THR A 136 -21.63 -2.04 -2.05
CA THR A 136 -22.62 -1.04 -2.41
C THR A 136 -22.05 -0.07 -3.43
N LEU A 137 -20.85 0.42 -3.18
CA LEU A 137 -20.10 1.28 -4.11
C LEU A 137 -18.68 0.77 -4.22
N LEU A 138 -18.07 0.98 -5.39
CA LEU A 138 -16.64 0.73 -5.59
C LEU A 138 -15.92 2.04 -5.87
N ALA A 139 -14.93 2.35 -5.04
CA ALA A 139 -14.03 3.48 -5.26
C ALA A 139 -12.70 2.92 -5.77
N SER A 140 -12.24 3.42 -6.91
CA SER A 140 -11.03 2.89 -7.55
C SER A 140 -10.32 4.00 -8.32
N PRO A 141 -9.02 3.83 -8.62
CA PRO A 141 -8.34 4.79 -9.49
C PRO A 141 -8.97 4.83 -10.87
N TRP A 142 -9.06 6.02 -11.42
CA TRP A 142 -9.73 6.25 -12.72
C TRP A 142 -9.02 5.54 -13.89
N ILE A 143 -7.75 5.24 -13.72
CA ILE A 143 -6.97 4.60 -14.79
C ILE A 143 -7.37 3.15 -15.05
N ILE A 144 -8.07 2.53 -14.09
CA ILE A 144 -8.55 1.16 -14.28
C ILE A 144 -9.93 1.27 -14.90
N PRO A 145 -10.10 0.82 -16.16
CA PRO A 145 -11.38 1.05 -16.83
C PRO A 145 -12.52 0.26 -16.21
N PHE A 146 -13.73 0.80 -16.36
CA PHE A 146 -14.91 0.19 -15.77
C PHE A 146 -15.10 -1.27 -16.19
N ARG A 147 -14.78 -1.62 -17.44
CA ARG A 147 -14.99 -2.99 -17.93
C ARG A 147 -14.26 -4.02 -17.05
N VAL A 148 -13.14 -3.63 -16.46
CA VAL A 148 -12.38 -4.52 -15.57
C VAL A 148 -13.20 -4.84 -14.34
N TRP A 149 -13.84 -3.82 -13.77
CA TRP A 149 -14.65 -4.00 -12.58
C TRP A 149 -15.99 -4.66 -12.89
N ALA A 150 -16.54 -4.39 -14.07
CA ALA A 150 -17.77 -5.04 -14.51
C ALA A 150 -17.62 -6.56 -14.53
N ALA A 151 -16.43 -7.05 -14.84
CA ALA A 151 -16.16 -8.48 -14.83
C ALA A 151 -16.32 -9.11 -13.44
N TYR A 152 -16.24 -8.30 -12.39
CA TYR A 152 -16.46 -8.74 -11.02
C TYR A 152 -17.88 -8.46 -10.52
N GLY A 153 -18.77 -8.04 -11.42
CA GLY A 153 -20.15 -7.82 -11.06
C GLY A 153 -20.50 -6.39 -10.64
N ILE A 154 -19.56 -5.46 -10.77
CA ILE A 154 -19.83 -4.05 -10.46
C ILE A 154 -20.65 -3.45 -11.60
N LYS A 155 -21.72 -2.75 -11.24
CA LYS A 155 -22.53 -2.03 -12.20
C LYS A 155 -22.05 -0.58 -12.29
N ARG A 156 -22.27 0.05 -13.44
CA ARG A 156 -21.76 1.41 -13.65
C ARG A 156 -22.26 2.39 -12.59
N ARG A 157 -23.48 2.25 -12.15
CA ARG A 157 -24.03 3.12 -11.11
C ARG A 157 -23.35 2.97 -9.76
N GLN A 158 -22.62 1.88 -9.56
CA GLN A 158 -21.88 1.64 -8.32
C GLN A 158 -20.46 2.16 -8.34
N TRP A 159 -19.94 2.53 -9.51
CA TRP A 159 -18.55 2.88 -9.70
C TRP A 159 -18.29 4.35 -9.40
N ARG A 160 -17.34 4.62 -8.52
CA ARG A 160 -16.98 5.97 -8.08
C ARG A 160 -15.46 6.14 -8.20
N PRO A 161 -14.96 6.36 -9.41
CA PRO A 161 -13.51 6.50 -9.59
C PRO A 161 -12.99 7.81 -8.98
N TYR A 162 -11.75 7.74 -8.49
CA TYR A 162 -11.03 8.94 -8.07
C TYR A 162 -9.81 9.12 -8.98
N ARG A 163 -9.46 10.37 -9.24
CA ARG A 163 -8.35 10.69 -10.14
C ARG A 163 -7.04 10.76 -9.38
N ALA A 164 -6.64 9.63 -8.86
CA ALA A 164 -5.42 9.56 -8.07
C ALA A 164 -4.92 8.12 -7.95
N UNK A 165 -3.73 7.89 -7.46
CA UNK A 165 -3.22 6.70 -7.12
C UNK A 165 -3.34 6.60 -5.69
N UNK A 166 -3.13 5.65 -5.24
CA UNK A 166 -3.23 5.40 -4.07
C UNK A 166 -2.59 6.22 -3.21
N PRO A 167 -1.28 6.24 -3.41
CA PRO A 167 -0.51 6.97 -2.37
C PRO A 167 -0.85 8.44 -2.22
N ALA A 168 -1.56 8.99 -3.16
CA ALA A 168 -1.97 10.40 -3.02
C ALA A 168 -2.74 10.63 -1.71
N ALA A 169 -3.44 9.62 -1.23
CA ALA A 169 -4.24 9.75 -0.01
C ALA A 169 -3.39 10.16 1.20
N TRP A 170 -2.15 9.73 1.25
CA TRP A 170 -1.28 10.12 2.36
C TRP A 170 -0.16 11.05 1.94
N LEU A 171 0.32 10.97 0.71
CA LEU A 171 1.45 11.80 0.31
C LEU A 171 1.10 13.28 0.19
N LYS A 172 -0.14 13.60 -0.18
CA LYS A 172 -0.53 15.00 -0.38
C LYS A 172 -0.45 15.83 0.90
N SER A 173 -0.55 15.18 2.05
CA SER A 173 -0.51 15.89 3.33
C SER A 173 0.54 15.33 4.28
N TRP A 174 1.51 14.59 3.76
CA TRP A 174 2.50 13.94 4.62
C TRP A 174 3.48 14.95 5.21
N SER A 175 3.71 14.83 6.52
CA SER A 175 4.74 15.60 7.21
C SER A 175 5.99 14.74 7.28
N PHE A 176 7.00 15.13 6.52
CA PHE A 176 8.23 14.33 6.42
C PHE A 176 9.10 14.48 7.65
N ASN A 177 9.55 13.36 8.20
CA ASN A 177 10.57 13.30 9.23
C ASN A 177 11.81 12.66 8.63
N LYS A 178 12.98 13.27 8.87
CA LYS A 178 14.20 12.78 8.24
C LYS A 178 14.70 11.54 8.94
N VAL A 179 14.27 10.40 8.44
CA VAL A 179 14.65 9.10 8.97
C VAL A 179 16.06 8.73 8.56
N SER A 180 16.56 9.28 7.45
CA SER A 180 17.87 8.92 6.94
C SER A 180 18.96 9.15 7.98
N SER A 181 18.94 10.29 8.67
CA SER A 181 19.96 10.58 9.67
C SER A 181 19.91 9.61 10.85
N GLN A 182 18.73 9.16 11.24
CA GLN A 182 18.59 8.19 12.33
C GLN A 182 19.17 6.81 11.95
N LEU A 183 19.19 6.52 10.66
CA LEU A 183 19.73 5.26 10.16
C LEU A 183 21.18 5.34 9.73
N GLY A 184 21.82 6.49 9.92
CA GLY A 184 23.19 6.70 9.49
C GLY A 184 23.33 6.82 7.99
N LEU A 185 22.29 7.32 7.31
CA LEU A 185 22.28 7.47 5.86
C LEU A 185 22.38 8.96 5.50
N ASP A 186 23.07 9.24 4.42
CA ASP A 186 23.16 10.60 3.90
C ASP A 186 22.19 10.79 2.74
N PRO A 187 21.43 11.90 2.70
CA PRO A 187 20.51 12.14 1.60
C PRO A 187 21.19 12.06 0.25
N GLY A 188 20.55 11.38 -0.68
CA GLY A 188 21.06 11.21 -2.03
C GLY A 188 22.17 10.19 -2.17
N GLU A 189 22.56 9.52 -1.09
CA GLU A 189 23.70 8.60 -1.12
C GLU A 189 23.28 7.16 -0.81
N TYR A 190 22.00 6.84 -0.92
CA TYR A 190 21.55 5.47 -0.74
C TYR A 190 20.48 5.09 -1.75
N ILE A 191 20.42 3.81 -2.03
CA ILE A 191 19.47 3.20 -2.94
C ILE A 191 18.62 2.23 -2.11
N VAL A 192 17.31 2.31 -2.26
CA VAL A 192 16.39 1.43 -1.53
C VAL A 192 15.96 0.28 -2.45
N PHE A 193 16.06 -0.94 -1.94
CA PHE A 193 15.60 -2.13 -2.64
C PHE A 193 14.53 -2.84 -1.83
N ARG A 194 13.39 -3.09 -2.45
CA ARG A 194 12.27 -3.80 -1.83
C ARG A 194 12.05 -5.12 -2.58
N PRO A 195 12.38 -6.26 -1.96
CA PRO A 195 12.22 -7.56 -2.66
C PRO A 195 10.76 -7.94 -2.89
N GLU A 196 10.60 -8.98 -3.66
CA GLU A 196 9.27 -9.44 -4.09
C GLU A 196 8.40 -9.93 -2.91
N PRO A 197 7.08 -9.77 -3.04
CA PRO A 197 6.16 -10.22 -1.99
C PRO A 197 5.77 -11.69 -2.20
N THR A 198 6.73 -12.59 -2.13
CA THR A 198 6.45 -14.01 -2.27
C THR A 198 6.58 -14.71 -0.94
N ASP A 199 5.69 -15.63 -0.68
CA ASP A 199 5.77 -16.45 0.53
C ASP A 199 6.76 -17.59 0.33
N ALA A 200 6.95 -18.35 1.39
CA ALA A 200 7.96 -19.40 1.40
C ALA A 200 7.72 -20.50 0.37
N SER A 201 6.47 -20.71 -0.01
CA SER A 201 6.16 -21.78 -0.97
C SER A 201 6.66 -21.49 -2.38
N HIS A 202 6.94 -20.23 -2.68
CA HIS A 202 7.43 -19.86 -4.01
C HIS A 202 8.94 -19.61 -4.06
N LEU A 203 9.62 -19.87 -2.98
CA LEU A 203 11.03 -19.53 -2.87
C LEU A 203 11.93 -20.29 -3.82
N LYS A 204 11.65 -21.55 -4.06
CA LYS A 204 12.56 -22.39 -4.84
C LYS A 204 12.78 -21.88 -6.25
N ALA A 205 11.79 -21.25 -6.85
CA ALA A 205 11.89 -20.76 -8.23
C ALA A 205 12.63 -19.44 -8.33
N ARG A 206 12.71 -18.66 -7.24
CA ARG A 206 13.21 -17.28 -7.32
C ARG A 206 14.28 -16.93 -6.29
N ASP A 207 14.79 -17.93 -5.57
CA ASP A 207 15.74 -17.71 -4.47
C ASP A 207 16.97 -16.89 -4.87
N GLY A 208 17.54 -17.18 -6.02
CA GLY A 208 18.77 -16.52 -6.43
C GLY A 208 18.60 -15.11 -6.93
N ARG A 209 17.39 -14.73 -7.31
CA ARG A 209 17.21 -13.46 -8.01
C ARG A 209 17.39 -12.24 -7.12
N ARG A 210 16.73 -12.19 -5.96
CA ARG A 210 16.88 -11.04 -5.09
C ARG A 210 18.27 -10.93 -4.50
N LEU A 211 18.91 -12.07 -4.18
CA LEU A 211 20.29 -12.05 -3.69
C LEU A 211 21.25 -11.60 -4.77
N ALA A 212 21.02 -12.04 -6.01
CA ALA A 212 21.82 -11.58 -7.15
C ALA A 212 21.70 -10.08 -7.33
N ILE A 213 20.49 -9.55 -7.18
CA ILE A 213 20.27 -8.10 -7.28
C ILE A 213 21.05 -7.38 -6.20
N ILE A 214 20.94 -7.84 -4.95
CA ILE A 214 21.63 -7.20 -3.83
C ILE A 214 23.14 -7.23 -4.05
N ARG A 215 23.68 -8.37 -4.43
CA ARG A 215 25.13 -8.51 -4.67
C ARG A 215 25.59 -7.57 -5.78
N GLU A 216 24.85 -7.53 -6.88
CA GLU A 216 25.22 -6.70 -8.02
C GLU A 216 25.19 -5.22 -7.66
N LEU A 217 24.14 -4.79 -6.97
CA LEU A 217 24.04 -3.39 -6.54
C LEU A 217 25.16 -3.02 -5.58
N CYS A 218 25.45 -3.88 -4.61
CA CYS A 218 26.50 -3.58 -3.64
C CYS A 218 27.87 -3.53 -4.32
N ARG A 219 28.12 -4.42 -5.27
CA ARG A 219 29.40 -4.47 -5.98
C ARG A 219 29.57 -3.27 -6.90
N ARG A 220 28.55 -2.84 -7.55
CA ARG A 220 28.63 -1.77 -8.56
C ARG A 220 28.35 -0.38 -8.00
N UNK A 221 27.63 -0.18 -7.05
CA UNK A 221 27.33 0.91 -6.56
C UNK A 221 27.98 1.12 -5.37
N GLN A 222 29.18 0.94 -5.23
CA GLN A 222 29.93 0.98 -3.95
C GLN A 222 29.95 2.35 -3.29
N GLU A 223 29.72 3.37 -4.04
CA GLU A 223 29.63 4.73 -3.51
C GLU A 223 28.34 4.99 -2.75
N TYR A 224 27.40 4.05 -2.85
CA TYR A 224 26.08 4.18 -2.24
C TYR A 224 25.86 3.10 -1.18
N ARG A 225 25.07 3.44 -0.17
CA ARG A 225 24.52 2.43 0.72
C ARG A 225 23.34 1.77 0.01
N ILE A 226 23.31 0.46 0.08
CA ILE A 226 22.20 -0.31 -0.47
C ILE A 226 21.31 -0.70 0.70
N VAL A 227 20.12 -0.13 0.75
CA VAL A 227 19.19 -0.30 1.87
C VAL A 227 18.12 -1.28 1.44
N VAL A 228 18.07 -2.46 2.08
CA VAL A 228 17.08 -3.46 1.78
C VAL A 228 15.93 -3.37 2.77
N LEU A 229 14.72 -3.28 2.23
CA LEU A 229 13.48 -3.30 3.01
C LEU A 229 12.86 -4.68 2.87
N PRO A 230 13.18 -5.61 3.76
CA PRO A 230 12.64 -6.97 3.62
C PRO A 230 11.16 -7.01 3.98
N ARG A 231 10.47 -8.01 3.45
CA ARG A 231 9.05 -8.23 3.76
C ARG A 231 8.87 -9.29 4.84
N TYR A 232 9.82 -10.21 4.96
CA TYR A 232 9.75 -11.36 5.84
C TYR A 232 11.04 -11.53 6.60
N GLU A 233 10.98 -12.15 7.78
CA GLU A 233 12.17 -12.38 8.59
C GLU A 233 13.23 -13.20 7.87
N TRP A 234 12.83 -14.18 7.07
CA TRP A 234 13.82 -14.99 6.36
C TRP A 234 14.57 -14.16 5.31
N GLN A 235 13.94 -13.11 4.77
CA GLN A 235 14.66 -12.21 3.86
C GLN A 235 15.71 -11.39 4.61
N VAL A 236 15.43 -11.02 5.86
CA VAL A 236 16.42 -10.33 6.71
C VAL A 236 17.65 -11.23 6.89
N ASP A 237 17.41 -12.47 7.30
CA ASP A 237 18.50 -13.39 7.62
C ASP A 237 19.36 -13.67 6.40
N GLU A 238 18.75 -13.95 5.25
CA GLU A 238 19.54 -14.26 4.06
C GLU A 238 20.34 -13.06 3.56
N ALA A 239 19.78 -11.87 3.65
CA ALA A 239 20.49 -10.67 3.21
C ALA A 239 21.67 -10.37 4.13
N LYS A 240 21.47 -10.49 5.43
CA LYS A 240 22.56 -10.24 6.39
C LYS A 240 23.72 -11.20 6.21
N LYS A 241 23.45 -12.43 5.82
CA LYS A 241 24.49 -13.43 5.63
C LYS A 241 25.45 -13.08 4.49
N LEU A 242 25.05 -12.16 3.59
CA LEU A 242 25.94 -11.73 2.52
C LEU A 242 27.15 -10.98 3.03
N GLY A 243 27.05 -10.31 4.17
CA GLY A 243 28.19 -9.65 4.81
C GLY A 243 28.83 -8.55 3.97
N LEU A 244 28.03 -7.81 3.18
CA LEU A 244 28.56 -6.79 2.30
C LEU A 244 28.67 -5.46 3.01
N ALA A 245 29.79 -4.75 2.78
CA ALA A 245 30.13 -3.57 3.59
C ALA A 245 29.15 -2.41 3.41
N ASN A 246 28.64 -2.20 2.20
CA ASN A 246 27.72 -1.08 1.93
C ASN A 246 26.25 -1.48 2.01
N LEU A 247 25.96 -2.66 2.55
CA LEU A 247 24.59 -3.16 2.68
C LEU A 247 24.03 -2.81 4.05
N LEU A 248 22.79 -2.26 4.05
CA LEU A 248 22.04 -2.06 5.29
C LEU A 248 20.70 -2.76 5.15
N VAL A 249 20.45 -3.73 5.99
CA VAL A 249 19.19 -4.46 6.00
C VAL A 249 18.33 -3.92 7.14
N LEU A 250 17.20 -3.32 6.81
CA LEU A 250 16.33 -2.75 7.84
C LEU A 250 15.49 -3.84 8.48
N GLU A 251 15.56 -3.92 9.81
CA GLU A 251 14.84 -4.94 10.56
C GLU A 251 13.59 -4.38 11.21
N GLU A 252 13.57 -3.08 11.48
CA GLU A 252 12.44 -2.43 12.12
C GLU A 252 11.60 -1.68 11.08
N PRO A 253 10.29 -1.58 11.30
CA PRO A 253 9.45 -0.84 10.36
C PRO A 253 9.86 0.62 10.26
N VAL A 254 9.83 1.15 9.04
CA VAL A 254 10.02 2.57 8.81
C VAL A 254 8.85 3.09 7.99
N LEU A 255 8.57 4.38 8.13
CA LEU A 255 7.57 5.03 7.30
C LEU A 255 8.19 5.26 5.93
N ALA A 256 7.66 4.59 4.92
CA ALA A 256 8.26 4.59 3.59
C ALA A 256 8.47 5.99 3.03
N PRO A 257 7.51 6.93 3.12
CA PRO A 257 7.76 8.26 2.57
C PRO A 257 9.00 8.94 3.17
N ASP A 258 9.23 8.75 4.47
CA ASP A 258 10.37 9.37 5.14
C ASP A 258 11.70 8.80 4.68
N LEU A 259 11.72 7.51 4.37
CA LEU A 259 12.94 6.89 3.83
C LEU A 259 13.12 7.24 2.34
N LEU A 260 12.05 7.20 1.58
CA LEU A 260 12.12 7.38 0.13
C LEU A 260 12.46 8.81 -0.28
N ILE A 261 12.02 9.80 0.48
CA ILE A 261 12.18 11.20 0.04
C ILE A 261 13.64 11.59 -0.19
N ASP A 262 14.55 11.01 0.58
CA ASP A 262 15.99 11.31 0.47
C ASP A 262 16.76 10.25 -0.33
N ALA A 263 16.10 9.21 -0.82
CA ALA A 263 16.80 8.16 -1.55
C ALA A 263 17.24 8.63 -2.93
N ALA A 264 18.40 8.14 -3.38
CA ALA A 264 18.84 8.41 -4.75
C ALA A 264 18.02 7.63 -5.77
N MET A 265 17.52 6.47 -5.38
CA MET A 265 16.77 5.60 -6.30
C MET A 265 16.01 4.56 -5.49
N PHE A 266 14.91 4.08 -6.04
CA PHE A 266 14.15 2.95 -5.51
C PHE A 266 14.07 1.85 -6.55
N ILE A 267 14.39 0.63 -6.13
CA ILE A 267 14.28 -0.55 -6.98
C ILE A 267 13.31 -1.51 -6.30
N GLY A 268 12.25 -1.85 -7.00
CA GLY A 268 11.21 -2.70 -6.44
C GLY A 268 10.89 -3.89 -7.31
N MET A 269 10.36 -4.93 -6.66
CA MET A 269 9.92 -6.14 -7.36
C MET A 269 8.41 -6.30 -7.24
N GLY A 270 7.69 -5.19 -7.27
CA GLY A 270 6.23 -5.16 -7.19
C GLY A 270 5.74 -4.52 -5.91
N GLY A 271 4.50 -4.06 -5.93
CA GLY A 271 3.87 -3.47 -4.77
C GLY A 271 3.69 -1.97 -4.89
N THR A 272 3.02 -1.40 -3.89
CA THR A 272 2.63 0.00 -3.91
C THR A 272 3.79 0.96 -3.70
N MET A 273 4.89 0.47 -3.13
CA MET A 273 6.01 1.35 -2.81
C MET A 273 6.65 1.95 -4.07
N CYS A 274 6.56 1.23 -5.21
CA CYS A 274 6.99 1.80 -6.49
C CYS A 274 6.21 3.08 -6.80
N ALA A 275 4.90 3.05 -6.60
CA ALA A 275 4.07 4.23 -6.85
C ALA A 275 4.37 5.35 -5.86
N GLU A 276 4.61 5.00 -4.60
CA GLU A 276 5.01 6.00 -3.61
C GLU A 276 6.28 6.72 -4.04
N ALA A 277 7.31 5.94 -4.38
CA ALA A 277 8.59 6.51 -4.77
C ALA A 277 8.44 7.35 -6.03
N ALA A 278 7.68 6.84 -7.00
CA ALA A 278 7.47 7.56 -8.27
C ALA A 278 6.79 8.91 -8.04
N LEU A 279 5.76 8.94 -7.20
CA LEU A 279 5.04 10.19 -6.93
C LEU A 279 5.86 11.18 -6.10
N LEU A 280 6.88 10.68 -5.39
CA LEU A 280 7.82 11.55 -4.66
C LEU A 280 8.95 12.04 -5.56
N GLY A 281 9.00 11.58 -6.80
CA GLY A 281 10.03 12.00 -7.73
C GLY A 281 11.37 11.29 -7.55
N VAL A 282 11.37 10.17 -6.84
CA VAL A 282 12.55 9.32 -6.72
C VAL A 282 12.62 8.45 -7.98
N PRO A 283 13.79 8.32 -8.62
CA PRO A 283 13.87 7.41 -9.77
C PRO A 283 13.49 5.99 -9.36
N VAL A 284 12.62 5.36 -10.13
CA VAL A 284 12.10 4.02 -9.83
C VAL A 284 12.44 3.07 -10.96
N LEU A 285 13.08 1.95 -10.62
CA LEU A 285 13.22 0.82 -11.53
C LEU A 285 12.40 -0.33 -10.97
N SER A 286 11.49 -0.85 -11.77
CA SER A 286 10.63 -1.95 -11.36
C SER A 286 11.07 -3.24 -12.03
N LEU A 287 11.33 -4.25 -11.20
CA LEU A 287 11.68 -5.59 -11.65
C LEU A 287 10.50 -6.54 -11.49
N TYR A 288 9.30 -6.00 -11.48
CA TYR A 288 8.08 -6.80 -11.32
C TYR A 288 8.03 -7.86 -12.42
N PRO A 289 7.97 -9.15 -12.07
CA PRO A 289 8.11 -10.21 -13.07
C PRO A 289 6.86 -10.48 -13.90
N ASP A 290 5.70 -10.03 -13.42
CA ASP A 290 4.44 -10.32 -14.10
C ASP A 290 4.05 -9.17 -15.03
N LYS A 291 2.91 -9.33 -15.70
CA LYS A 291 2.38 -8.31 -16.60
C LYS A 291 2.18 -7.01 -15.84
N ALA A 292 2.51 -5.90 -16.48
CA ALA A 292 2.38 -4.59 -15.87
C ALA A 292 0.94 -4.30 -15.47
N THR A 293 0.76 -3.76 -14.27
CA THR A 293 -0.56 -3.35 -13.79
C THR A 293 -0.97 -2.05 -14.47
N TYR A 294 -2.23 -1.66 -14.31
CA TYR A 294 -2.68 -0.38 -14.84
C TYR A 294 -1.92 0.78 -14.21
N VAL A 295 -1.64 0.68 -12.91
CA VAL A 295 -0.87 1.71 -12.21
C VAL A 295 0.54 1.79 -12.78
N ASP A 296 1.20 0.63 -12.98
CA ASP A 296 2.54 0.60 -13.56
C ASP A 296 2.57 1.26 -14.93
N ARG A 297 1.60 0.93 -15.77
CA ARG A 297 1.57 1.48 -17.14
C ARG A 297 1.37 2.99 -17.11
N TYR A 298 0.52 3.47 -16.19
CA TYR A 298 0.34 4.91 -16.03
C TYR A 298 1.64 5.59 -15.64
N LEU A 299 2.33 5.04 -14.65
CA LEU A 299 3.58 5.63 -14.18
C LEU A 299 4.66 5.62 -15.25
N GLU A 300 4.71 4.56 -16.04
CA GLU A 300 5.64 4.51 -17.17
C GLU A 300 5.31 5.57 -18.22
N ARG A 301 4.04 5.70 -18.59
CA ARG A 301 3.62 6.69 -19.56
C ARG A 301 3.94 8.11 -19.11
N MET A 302 3.83 8.36 -17.82
CA MET A 302 4.16 9.68 -17.26
C MET A 302 5.66 9.91 -17.11
N GLY A 303 6.46 8.89 -17.39
CA GLY A 303 7.91 9.00 -17.23
C GLY A 303 8.38 8.97 -15.80
N LEU A 304 7.57 8.42 -14.89
CA LEU A 304 7.89 8.40 -13.46
C LEU A 304 8.45 7.06 -13.00
N MET A 305 8.43 6.04 -13.86
CA MET A 305 8.92 4.71 -13.52
C MET A 305 9.42 4.03 -14.78
N GLU A 306 10.43 3.20 -14.64
CA GLU A 306 10.96 2.39 -15.73
C GLU A 306 10.89 0.92 -15.33
N ARG A 307 10.35 0.09 -16.20
CA ARG A 307 10.38 -1.36 -15.97
C ARG A 307 11.62 -1.95 -16.60
N VAL A 308 12.29 -2.81 -15.84
CA VAL A 308 13.49 -3.52 -16.29
C VAL A 308 13.16 -5.01 -16.33
N GLU A 309 13.24 -5.60 -17.50
CA GLU A 309 12.81 -6.99 -17.66
C GLU A 309 13.87 -8.03 -17.34
N SER A 310 15.13 -7.61 -17.33
CA SER A 310 16.24 -8.53 -17.16
C SER A 310 17.23 -7.98 -16.13
N LEU A 311 17.83 -8.88 -15.36
CA LEU A 311 18.92 -8.48 -14.46
C LEU A 311 20.18 -8.09 -15.23
N THR A 312 20.33 -8.62 -16.43
CA THR A 312 21.45 -8.22 -17.30
C THR A 312 21.29 -6.74 -17.62
N GLY A 313 22.30 -5.97 -17.30
CA GLY A 313 22.26 -4.54 -17.55
C GLY A 313 21.61 -3.70 -16.47
N LEU A 314 21.07 -4.33 -15.43
CA LEU A 314 20.44 -3.58 -14.33
C LEU A 314 21.42 -2.59 -13.71
N ALA A 315 22.59 -3.04 -13.33
CA ALA A 315 23.55 -2.16 -12.67
C ALA A 315 24.01 -1.02 -13.58
N ALA A 316 24.18 -1.30 -14.86
CA ALA A 316 24.54 -0.26 -15.82
C ALA A 316 23.43 0.78 -15.92
N ARG A 317 22.18 0.34 -15.94
CA ARG A 317 21.05 1.28 -15.99
C ARG A 317 20.98 2.12 -14.72
N VAL A 318 21.23 1.49 -13.58
CA VAL A 318 21.27 2.23 -12.30
C VAL A 318 22.33 3.33 -12.37
N GLU A 319 23.52 2.99 -12.86
CA GLU A 319 24.61 3.96 -12.98
C GLU A 319 24.23 5.12 -13.92
N GLU A 320 23.60 4.82 -15.04
CA GLU A 320 23.16 5.85 -15.98
C GLU A 320 22.20 6.83 -15.34
N VAL A 321 21.20 6.29 -14.63
CA VAL A 321 20.20 7.14 -13.98
C VAL A 321 20.84 8.01 -12.89
N LEU A 322 21.74 7.43 -12.11
CA LEU A 322 22.36 8.17 -11.01
C LEU A 322 23.27 9.30 -11.50
N LYS A 323 23.89 9.13 -12.66
CA LYS A 323 24.79 10.14 -13.21
C LYS A 323 24.07 11.34 -13.82
N ASP A 324 22.82 11.18 -14.22
CA ASP A 324 22.08 12.22 -14.94
C ASP A 324 21.34 13.13 -13.93
N GLU A 325 22.05 14.06 -13.35
CA GLU A 325 21.50 14.97 -12.35
C GLU A 325 20.38 15.83 -12.89
N GLU A 326 20.50 16.27 -14.13
CA GLU A 326 19.47 17.13 -14.73
C GLU A 326 18.16 16.35 -14.92
N ALA A 327 18.26 15.11 -15.41
CA ALA A 327 17.07 14.27 -15.56
C ALA A 327 16.39 14.02 -14.22
N ARG A 328 17.19 13.82 -13.16
CA ARG A 328 16.62 13.59 -11.83
C ARG A 328 15.91 14.83 -11.30
N ARG A 329 16.47 16.01 -11.58
CA ARG A 329 15.82 17.27 -11.18
C ARG A 329 14.51 17.47 -11.90
N HIS A 330 14.49 17.19 -13.22
CA HIS A 330 13.27 17.25 -14.01
C HIS A 330 12.23 16.27 -13.51
N LEU A 331 12.67 15.08 -13.11
CA LEU A 331 11.79 14.06 -12.58
C LEU A 331 11.08 14.53 -11.31
N ARG A 332 11.83 15.17 -10.39
CA ARG A 332 11.23 15.67 -9.16
C ARG A 332 10.16 16.72 -9.44
N LEU A 333 10.42 17.62 -10.38
CA LEU A 333 9.44 18.64 -10.74
C LEU A 333 8.21 18.02 -11.39
N LYS A 334 8.42 17.06 -12.28
CA LYS A 334 7.31 16.38 -12.94
C LYS A 334 6.44 15.63 -11.93
N ALA A 335 7.08 14.88 -11.03
CA ALA A 335 6.34 14.12 -10.03
C ALA A 335 5.51 15.04 -9.15
N LYS A 336 6.09 16.16 -8.75
CA LYS A 336 5.38 17.14 -7.92
C LYS A 336 4.13 17.62 -8.65
N ARG A 337 4.25 17.97 -9.94
CA ARG A 337 3.11 18.42 -10.73
C ARG A 337 2.04 17.32 -10.86
N VAL A 338 2.48 16.09 -11.08
CA VAL A 338 1.54 14.97 -11.21
C VAL A 338 0.77 14.76 -9.92
N LEU A 339 1.49 14.74 -8.79
CA LEU A 339 0.83 14.52 -7.49
C LEU A 339 -0.12 15.69 -7.14
N GLU A 340 0.31 16.92 -7.38
CA GLU A 340 -0.52 18.09 -7.10
C GLU A 340 -1.79 18.07 -7.93
N GLY A 341 -1.72 17.55 -9.15
CA GLY A 341 -2.88 17.46 -10.02
C GLY A 341 -3.82 16.32 -9.69
N MET A 342 -3.43 15.42 -8.80
CA MET A 342 -4.30 14.33 -8.40
C MET A 342 -5.34 14.80 -7.40
N GLU A 343 -6.54 14.22 -7.50
CA GLU A 343 -7.58 14.35 -6.52
C GLU A 343 -7.11 13.70 -5.20
N ASP A 344 -7.59 14.23 -4.08
CA ASP A 344 -7.31 13.59 -2.80
C ASP A 344 -8.34 12.48 -2.57
N PRO A 345 -7.91 11.20 -2.54
CA PRO A 345 -8.88 10.12 -2.32
C PRO A 345 -9.62 10.24 -0.99
N THR A 346 -9.00 10.84 0.02
CA THR A 346 -9.67 11.03 1.32
C THR A 346 -10.91 11.89 1.17
N VAL A 347 -10.82 12.97 0.39
CA VAL A 347 -11.98 13.86 0.16
C VAL A 347 -13.08 13.08 -0.56
N LYS A 348 -12.72 12.33 -1.58
CA LYS A 348 -13.69 11.53 -2.33
C LYS A 348 -14.40 10.53 -1.43
N LEU A 349 -13.64 9.80 -0.62
CA LEU A 349 -14.23 8.79 0.26
C LEU A 349 -15.11 9.42 1.33
N LYS A 350 -14.68 10.54 1.89
CA LYS A 350 -15.48 11.26 2.86
C LYS A 350 -16.86 11.64 2.26
N ASP A 351 -16.85 12.16 1.04
CA ASP A 351 -18.09 12.50 0.36
C ASP A 351 -18.97 11.26 0.13
N LEU A 352 -18.35 10.13 -0.23
CA LEU A 352 -19.12 8.91 -0.45
C LEU A 352 -19.74 8.39 0.85
N VAL A 353 -19.00 8.48 1.96
CA VAL A 353 -19.54 8.09 3.27
C VAL A 353 -20.82 8.88 3.56
N PHE A 354 -20.76 10.19 3.41
CA PHE A 354 -21.94 11.02 3.71
C PHE A 354 -23.06 10.79 2.71
N SER A 355 -22.76 10.40 1.47
CA SER A 355 -23.79 10.15 0.47
C SER A 355 -24.62 8.90 0.78
N LEU A 356 -24.07 7.96 1.54
CA LEU A 356 -24.77 6.74 1.91
C LEU A 356 -25.48 6.84 3.26
N ALA A 357 -25.29 7.94 3.96
CA ALA A 357 -25.89 8.15 5.27
C ALA A 357 -27.39 8.39 5.20
#